data_7409c4a09b729c06f9c1f5b9c4cde730
#
_entry.id   7409c4a09b729c06f9c1f5b9c4cde730
#
_cell.length_a   1.000
_cell.length_b   1.000
_cell.length_c   1.000
_cell.angle_alpha   90.00
_cell.angle_beta   90.00
_cell.angle_gamma   90.00
#
_symmetry.space_group_name_H-M   'P 1'
#
loop_
_entity.id
_entity.type
_entity.pdbx_description
1 polymer ?
#
loop_
_entity_poly.entity_id
_entity_poly.type
_entity_poly.pdbx_seq_one_letter_code
_entity_poly.pdbx_strand_id
1 'polypeptide(L)'
;MSTDFYSLQDKVAIVTGAARGIGAAIAERFLKAGARVVFADADAQEAQRTSGELDSGGQRSLVVGVDVTKRAQTEAMARQVVERFGTIDVLVNNAGIAGPNKPLVEVSEEEWDRVCDINLKGVFLCCQAVLPVMLKNRYGRIVNIASIAGKEGNPNLTPYSATKAAVICLTKALAKEVCTQGIYVNCLTPAVIETPILKQLTQQQIDYMTSRIPMGRVGKPSEVAALIHFLASDDCSFTNGACVDISGGRATY
;
A
#
# COMPACT_ATOMS: atom_id res chain seq x y z
N MET A 1 -16.26 -17.57 21.42
CA MET A 1 -15.61 -16.46 20.67
C MET A 1 -14.42 -17.09 19.98
N SER A 2 -14.34 -17.02 18.66
CA SER A 2 -13.18 -17.53 17.93
C SER A 2 -11.95 -16.73 18.36
N THR A 3 -10.88 -17.43 18.75
CA THR A 3 -9.59 -16.85 19.14
C THR A 3 -8.67 -16.66 17.94
N ASP A 4 -9.21 -16.47 16.74
CA ASP A 4 -8.43 -16.21 15.54
C ASP A 4 -7.93 -14.77 15.58
N PHE A 5 -6.77 -14.59 16.18
CA PHE A 5 -6.04 -13.32 16.15
C PHE A 5 -5.80 -12.88 14.71
N TYR A 6 -5.94 -11.58 14.47
CA TYR A 6 -5.77 -10.94 13.16
C TYR A 6 -6.71 -11.46 12.06
N SER A 7 -7.88 -12.02 12.41
CA SER A 7 -8.84 -12.50 11.42
C SER A 7 -9.31 -11.37 10.51
N LEU A 8 -9.32 -11.62 9.21
CA LEU A 8 -9.96 -10.77 8.20
C LEU A 8 -11.17 -11.50 7.57
N GLN A 9 -11.73 -12.46 8.31
CA GLN A 9 -12.86 -13.26 7.83
C GLN A 9 -14.00 -12.35 7.33
N ASP A 10 -14.38 -12.54 6.07
CA ASP A 10 -15.42 -11.80 5.34
C ASP A 10 -15.18 -10.29 5.13
N LYS A 11 -14.05 -9.73 5.58
CA LYS A 11 -13.67 -8.35 5.29
C LYS A 11 -13.37 -8.18 3.80
N VAL A 12 -13.75 -7.05 3.25
CA VAL A 12 -13.48 -6.68 1.85
C VAL A 12 -12.30 -5.72 1.80
N ALA A 13 -11.22 -6.16 1.19
CA ALA A 13 -9.95 -5.43 1.15
C ALA A 13 -9.56 -5.07 -0.29
N ILE A 14 -9.34 -3.78 -0.55
CA ILE A 14 -8.77 -3.29 -1.80
C ILE A 14 -7.25 -3.15 -1.60
N VAL A 15 -6.47 -3.75 -2.50
CA VAL A 15 -5.01 -3.59 -2.56
C VAL A 15 -4.66 -2.98 -3.91
N THR A 16 -4.12 -1.76 -3.90
CA THR A 16 -3.65 -1.11 -5.14
C THR A 16 -2.22 -1.54 -5.47
N GLY A 17 -1.89 -1.66 -6.76
CA GLY A 17 -0.61 -2.21 -7.19
C GLY A 17 -0.46 -3.70 -6.81
N ALA A 18 -1.55 -4.47 -6.91
CA ALA A 18 -1.62 -5.85 -6.42
C ALA A 18 -1.13 -6.90 -7.43
N ALA A 19 -0.77 -6.50 -8.65
CA ALA A 19 -0.33 -7.43 -9.70
C ALA A 19 0.96 -8.18 -9.33
N ARG A 20 1.84 -7.58 -8.52
CA ARG A 20 3.16 -8.19 -8.20
C ARG A 20 3.75 -7.65 -6.89
N GLY A 21 4.90 -8.22 -6.49
CA GLY A 21 5.73 -7.70 -5.40
C GLY A 21 5.01 -7.61 -4.05
N ILE A 22 5.11 -6.45 -3.38
CA ILE A 22 4.51 -6.23 -2.06
C ILE A 22 2.98 -6.36 -2.13
N GLY A 23 2.34 -5.77 -3.16
CA GLY A 23 0.89 -5.82 -3.30
C GLY A 23 0.35 -7.25 -3.44
N ALA A 24 1.00 -8.09 -4.25
CA ALA A 24 0.63 -9.50 -4.39
C ALA A 24 0.81 -10.27 -3.06
N ALA A 25 1.89 -10.03 -2.32
CA ALA A 25 2.12 -10.66 -1.02
C ALA A 25 1.08 -10.23 0.04
N ILE A 26 0.61 -8.98 0.00
CA ILE A 26 -0.48 -8.49 0.85
C ILE A 26 -1.78 -9.22 0.49
N ALA A 27 -2.11 -9.27 -0.81
CA ALA A 27 -3.30 -9.94 -1.30
C ALA A 27 -3.34 -11.42 -0.92
N GLU A 28 -2.22 -12.14 -1.11
CA GLU A 28 -2.06 -13.54 -0.69
C GLU A 28 -2.33 -13.71 0.81
N ARG A 29 -1.73 -12.86 1.64
CA ARG A 29 -1.88 -12.94 3.09
C ARG A 29 -3.30 -12.65 3.53
N PHE A 30 -3.97 -11.69 2.91
CA PHE A 30 -5.36 -11.33 3.22
C PHE A 30 -6.34 -12.45 2.81
N LEU A 31 -6.14 -13.08 1.64
CA LEU A 31 -6.91 -14.25 1.24
C LEU A 31 -6.76 -15.41 2.25
N LYS A 32 -5.53 -15.67 2.72
CA LYS A 32 -5.25 -16.68 3.75
C LYS A 32 -5.91 -16.36 5.10
N ALA A 33 -6.10 -15.07 5.40
CA ALA A 33 -6.79 -14.60 6.60
C ALA A 33 -8.33 -14.54 6.47
N GLY A 34 -8.89 -15.03 5.36
CA GLY A 34 -10.34 -15.11 5.13
C GLY A 34 -10.96 -13.90 4.44
N ALA A 35 -10.16 -12.90 4.03
CA ALA A 35 -10.67 -11.72 3.33
C ALA A 35 -11.18 -12.03 1.92
N ARG A 36 -12.06 -11.16 1.42
CA ARG A 36 -12.33 -10.97 -0.01
C ARG A 36 -11.42 -9.87 -0.50
N VAL A 37 -10.62 -10.13 -1.52
CA VAL A 37 -9.54 -9.24 -1.94
C VAL A 37 -9.77 -8.70 -3.35
N VAL A 38 -9.64 -7.38 -3.48
CA VAL A 38 -9.68 -6.68 -4.77
C VAL A 38 -8.25 -6.41 -5.22
N PHE A 39 -7.85 -7.03 -6.31
CA PHE A 39 -6.58 -6.82 -7.00
C PHE A 39 -6.73 -5.61 -7.93
N ALA A 40 -6.40 -4.44 -7.42
CA ALA A 40 -6.52 -3.18 -8.16
C ALA A 40 -5.14 -2.80 -8.75
N ASP A 41 -5.02 -2.81 -10.08
CA ASP A 41 -3.75 -2.51 -10.73
C ASP A 41 -3.97 -1.88 -12.12
N ALA A 42 -3.03 -1.07 -12.59
CA ALA A 42 -3.03 -0.57 -13.97
C ALA A 42 -2.75 -1.69 -14.98
N ASP A 43 -1.97 -2.71 -14.57
CA ASP A 43 -1.72 -3.94 -15.32
C ASP A 43 -2.79 -5.00 -14.95
N ALA A 44 -3.99 -4.82 -15.48
CA ALA A 44 -5.12 -5.71 -15.19
C ALA A 44 -4.85 -7.17 -15.62
N GLN A 45 -4.06 -7.38 -16.67
CA GLN A 45 -3.74 -8.72 -17.15
C GLN A 45 -2.85 -9.47 -16.14
N GLU A 46 -1.81 -8.82 -15.65
CA GLU A 46 -0.93 -9.40 -14.63
C GLU A 46 -1.67 -9.57 -13.29
N ALA A 47 -2.53 -8.61 -12.91
CA ALA A 47 -3.38 -8.75 -11.74
C ALA A 47 -4.32 -9.96 -11.84
N GLN A 48 -4.88 -10.23 -13.03
CA GLN A 48 -5.72 -11.39 -13.28
C GLN A 48 -4.93 -12.70 -13.15
N ARG A 49 -3.69 -12.75 -13.66
CA ARG A 49 -2.81 -13.91 -13.51
C ARG A 49 -2.53 -14.20 -12.03
N THR A 50 -2.08 -13.17 -11.30
CA THR A 50 -1.76 -13.28 -9.88
C THR A 50 -2.97 -13.67 -9.04
N SER A 51 -4.14 -13.08 -9.30
CA SER A 51 -5.39 -13.43 -8.63
C SER A 51 -5.79 -14.89 -8.88
N GLY A 52 -5.67 -15.38 -10.12
CA GLY A 52 -5.96 -16.77 -10.48
C GLY A 52 -5.02 -17.79 -9.82
N GLU A 53 -3.76 -17.44 -9.62
CA GLU A 53 -2.79 -18.26 -8.89
C GLU A 53 -3.10 -18.34 -7.38
N LEU A 54 -3.61 -17.25 -6.79
CA LEU A 54 -3.85 -17.14 -5.35
C LEU A 54 -5.26 -17.56 -4.91
N ASP A 55 -6.25 -17.40 -5.78
CA ASP A 55 -7.66 -17.77 -5.58
C ASP A 55 -8.21 -18.44 -6.83
N SER A 56 -7.81 -19.66 -7.09
CA SER A 56 -8.18 -20.42 -8.28
C SER A 56 -9.70 -20.61 -8.45
N GLY A 57 -10.45 -20.57 -7.35
CA GLY A 57 -11.92 -20.61 -7.37
C GLY A 57 -12.57 -19.26 -7.71
N GLY A 58 -11.85 -18.16 -7.66
CA GLY A 58 -12.31 -16.81 -7.99
C GLY A 58 -13.47 -16.29 -7.14
N GLN A 59 -13.79 -16.94 -6.03
CA GLN A 59 -14.95 -16.58 -5.21
C GLN A 59 -14.67 -15.42 -4.26
N ARG A 60 -13.45 -15.31 -3.80
CA ARG A 60 -13.01 -14.30 -2.83
C ARG A 60 -12.13 -13.22 -3.43
N SER A 61 -11.94 -13.23 -4.75
CA SER A 61 -11.16 -12.22 -5.45
C SER A 61 -11.98 -11.46 -6.48
N LEU A 62 -11.58 -10.21 -6.73
CA LEU A 62 -12.06 -9.35 -7.81
C LEU A 62 -10.84 -8.65 -8.41
N VAL A 63 -10.72 -8.64 -9.73
CA VAL A 63 -9.67 -7.87 -10.42
C VAL A 63 -10.28 -6.61 -10.99
N VAL A 64 -9.65 -5.47 -10.72
CA VAL A 64 -10.07 -4.17 -11.25
C VAL A 64 -8.87 -3.48 -11.91
N GLY A 65 -8.96 -3.28 -13.22
CA GLY A 65 -8.00 -2.45 -13.95
C GLY A 65 -8.22 -0.97 -13.57
N VAL A 66 -7.22 -0.34 -12.94
CA VAL A 66 -7.35 1.03 -12.47
C VAL A 66 -6.03 1.81 -12.53
N ASP A 67 -6.06 2.94 -13.19
CA ASP A 67 -5.06 3.99 -13.05
C ASP A 67 -5.46 4.88 -11.85
N VAL A 68 -4.73 4.76 -10.75
CA VAL A 68 -5.01 5.49 -9.51
C VAL A 68 -4.91 7.01 -9.67
N THR A 69 -4.28 7.51 -10.73
CA THR A 69 -4.19 8.96 -11.04
C THR A 69 -5.50 9.53 -11.58
N LYS A 70 -6.45 8.68 -11.96
CA LYS A 70 -7.72 9.03 -12.62
C LYS A 70 -8.90 8.90 -11.66
N ARG A 71 -9.44 10.04 -11.19
CA ARG A 71 -10.59 10.09 -10.27
C ARG A 71 -11.74 9.19 -10.70
N ALA A 72 -12.17 9.28 -11.96
CA ALA A 72 -13.29 8.49 -12.46
C ALA A 72 -13.07 6.98 -12.34
N GLN A 73 -11.79 6.52 -12.47
CA GLN A 73 -11.45 5.11 -12.34
C GLN A 73 -11.42 4.67 -10.89
N THR A 74 -10.89 5.47 -9.96
CA THR A 74 -10.91 5.15 -8.53
C THR A 74 -12.33 5.11 -7.97
N GLU A 75 -13.20 6.02 -8.39
CA GLU A 75 -14.63 6.01 -8.04
C GLU A 75 -15.35 4.80 -8.65
N ALA A 76 -15.05 4.45 -9.91
CA ALA A 76 -15.62 3.26 -10.55
C ALA A 76 -15.17 1.98 -9.85
N MET A 77 -13.90 1.88 -9.43
CA MET A 77 -13.38 0.78 -8.63
C MET A 77 -14.20 0.62 -7.33
N ALA A 78 -14.38 1.70 -6.57
CA ALA A 78 -15.14 1.63 -5.32
C ALA A 78 -16.60 1.18 -5.55
N ARG A 79 -17.27 1.66 -6.62
CA ARG A 79 -18.62 1.19 -6.98
C ARG A 79 -18.65 -0.29 -7.32
N GLN A 80 -17.73 -0.78 -8.18
CA GLN A 80 -17.66 -2.19 -8.55
C GLN A 80 -17.45 -3.10 -7.33
N VAL A 81 -16.63 -2.68 -6.37
CA VAL A 81 -16.39 -3.43 -5.13
C VAL A 81 -17.66 -3.50 -4.29
N VAL A 82 -18.37 -2.39 -4.13
CA VAL A 82 -19.65 -2.37 -3.38
C VAL A 82 -20.72 -3.20 -4.11
N GLU A 83 -20.82 -3.13 -5.42
CA GLU A 83 -21.74 -3.97 -6.21
C GLU A 83 -21.45 -5.46 -6.04
N ARG A 84 -20.17 -5.84 -5.99
CA ARG A 84 -19.75 -7.24 -5.91
C ARG A 84 -19.81 -7.82 -4.51
N PHE A 85 -19.41 -7.04 -3.49
CA PHE A 85 -19.20 -7.53 -2.12
C PHE A 85 -20.02 -6.81 -1.03
N GLY A 86 -20.72 -5.72 -1.39
CA GLY A 86 -21.62 -4.99 -0.48
C GLY A 86 -20.94 -3.95 0.42
N THR A 87 -19.61 -4.01 0.60
CA THR A 87 -18.85 -3.13 1.51
C THR A 87 -17.43 -2.90 1.01
N ILE A 88 -16.72 -1.99 1.68
CA ILE A 88 -15.26 -1.80 1.62
C ILE A 88 -14.79 -1.61 3.06
N ASP A 89 -14.02 -2.55 3.57
CA ASP A 89 -13.56 -2.56 4.95
C ASP A 89 -12.10 -2.13 5.10
N VAL A 90 -11.27 -2.50 4.11
CA VAL A 90 -9.83 -2.23 4.10
C VAL A 90 -9.40 -1.62 2.78
N LEU A 91 -8.55 -0.58 2.85
CA LEU A 91 -7.82 -0.05 1.69
C LEU A 91 -6.32 -0.09 1.98
N VAL A 92 -5.56 -0.74 1.11
CA VAL A 92 -4.10 -0.67 1.10
C VAL A 92 -3.64 0.11 -0.12
N ASN A 93 -3.17 1.33 0.10
CA ASN A 93 -2.55 2.17 -0.92
C ASN A 93 -1.08 1.76 -1.09
N ASN A 94 -0.85 0.77 -1.97
CA ASN A 94 0.48 0.25 -2.27
C ASN A 94 0.98 0.66 -3.66
N ALA A 95 0.11 1.02 -4.60
CA ALA A 95 0.53 1.50 -5.93
C ALA A 95 1.53 2.66 -5.82
N GLY A 96 2.63 2.57 -6.57
CA GLY A 96 3.66 3.60 -6.55
C GLY A 96 4.84 3.27 -7.47
N ILE A 97 5.60 4.30 -7.80
CA ILE A 97 6.82 4.22 -8.62
C ILE A 97 7.97 4.93 -7.92
N ALA A 98 9.20 4.50 -8.19
CA ALA A 98 10.40 5.18 -7.70
C ALA A 98 10.67 6.50 -8.45
N GLY A 99 10.27 6.58 -9.71
CA GLY A 99 10.61 7.70 -10.58
C GLY A 99 12.07 7.69 -11.03
N PRO A 100 12.59 8.84 -11.52
CA PRO A 100 13.96 8.94 -11.98
C PRO A 100 14.95 8.86 -10.82
N ASN A 101 16.12 8.25 -11.08
CA ASN A 101 17.25 8.23 -10.15
C ASN A 101 18.36 9.10 -10.71
N LYS A 102 18.28 10.42 -10.47
CA LYS A 102 19.22 11.44 -10.97
C LYS A 102 19.17 12.72 -10.11
N PRO A 103 20.20 13.59 -10.18
CA PRO A 103 20.22 14.85 -9.47
C PRO A 103 18.99 15.70 -9.75
N LEU A 104 18.51 16.47 -8.76
CA LEU A 104 17.30 17.29 -8.89
C LEU A 104 17.33 18.24 -10.08
N VAL A 105 18.50 18.82 -10.40
CA VAL A 105 18.67 19.76 -11.52
C VAL A 105 18.41 19.12 -12.90
N GLU A 106 18.40 17.80 -12.98
CA GLU A 106 18.15 17.04 -14.20
C GLU A 106 16.73 16.45 -14.26
N VAL A 107 15.96 16.55 -13.18
CA VAL A 107 14.58 16.03 -13.14
C VAL A 107 13.67 16.98 -13.93
N SER A 108 12.96 16.44 -14.92
CA SER A 108 11.97 17.23 -15.65
C SER A 108 10.68 17.41 -14.85
N GLU A 109 9.89 18.42 -15.23
CA GLU A 109 8.58 18.67 -14.61
C GLU A 109 7.63 17.49 -14.83
N GLU A 110 7.65 16.87 -16.00
CA GLU A 110 6.82 15.69 -16.32
C GLU A 110 7.19 14.47 -15.47
N GLU A 111 8.48 14.27 -15.21
CA GLU A 111 8.95 13.20 -14.32
C GLU A 111 8.54 13.45 -12.87
N TRP A 112 8.64 14.71 -12.42
CA TRP A 112 8.16 15.12 -11.11
C TRP A 112 6.66 14.90 -10.98
N ASP A 113 5.86 15.43 -11.91
CA ASP A 113 4.41 15.32 -11.90
C ASP A 113 3.93 13.87 -11.94
N ARG A 114 4.56 13.04 -12.75
CA ARG A 114 4.25 11.62 -12.81
C ARG A 114 4.41 10.92 -11.45
N VAL A 115 5.50 11.22 -10.73
CA VAL A 115 5.73 10.65 -9.40
C VAL A 115 4.71 11.19 -8.40
N CYS A 116 4.41 12.47 -8.43
CA CYS A 116 3.40 13.11 -7.59
C CYS A 116 2.00 12.55 -7.86
N ASP A 117 1.62 12.40 -9.11
CA ASP A 117 0.31 11.90 -9.51
C ASP A 117 0.09 10.46 -9.02
N ILE A 118 1.07 9.58 -9.19
CA ILE A 118 0.91 8.18 -8.78
C ILE A 118 1.06 8.03 -7.26
N ASN A 119 2.15 8.54 -6.68
CA ASN A 119 2.51 8.23 -5.29
C ASN A 119 1.72 9.03 -4.25
N LEU A 120 1.22 10.21 -4.58
CA LEU A 120 0.53 11.09 -3.63
C LEU A 120 -0.94 11.31 -4.03
N LYS A 121 -1.20 11.83 -5.23
CA LYS A 121 -2.56 12.07 -5.71
C LYS A 121 -3.35 10.78 -5.83
N GLY A 122 -2.73 9.68 -6.27
CA GLY A 122 -3.36 8.35 -6.31
C GLY A 122 -3.83 7.89 -4.93
N VAL A 123 -3.00 8.06 -3.90
CA VAL A 123 -3.38 7.77 -2.50
C VAL A 123 -4.58 8.60 -2.07
N PHE A 124 -4.55 9.91 -2.32
CA PHE A 124 -5.67 10.81 -2.03
C PHE A 124 -6.95 10.36 -2.73
N LEU A 125 -6.90 10.08 -4.04
CA LEU A 125 -8.08 9.69 -4.82
C LEU A 125 -8.67 8.35 -4.36
N CYS A 126 -7.83 7.36 -4.05
CA CYS A 126 -8.28 6.08 -3.52
C CYS A 126 -8.93 6.23 -2.13
N CYS A 127 -8.32 7.01 -1.23
CA CYS A 127 -8.93 7.31 0.07
C CYS A 127 -10.30 7.99 -0.11
N GLN A 128 -10.37 9.02 -0.97
CA GLN A 128 -11.61 9.76 -1.22
C GLN A 128 -12.71 8.86 -1.80
N ALA A 129 -12.37 7.89 -2.65
CA ALA A 129 -13.33 6.97 -3.25
C ALA A 129 -13.93 5.97 -2.25
N VAL A 130 -13.17 5.52 -1.25
CA VAL A 130 -13.64 4.50 -0.29
C VAL A 130 -14.27 5.10 0.98
N LEU A 131 -13.84 6.28 1.38
CA LEU A 131 -14.29 6.92 2.62
C LEU A 131 -15.82 7.03 2.77
N PRO A 132 -16.61 7.37 1.74
CA PRO A 132 -18.07 7.42 1.88
C PRO A 132 -18.69 6.10 2.35
N VAL A 133 -18.16 4.97 1.89
CA VAL A 133 -18.62 3.63 2.31
C VAL A 133 -18.20 3.36 3.75
N MET A 134 -16.94 3.61 4.09
CA MET A 134 -16.40 3.38 5.42
C MET A 134 -17.10 4.28 6.49
N LEU A 135 -17.36 5.55 6.16
CA LEU A 135 -18.07 6.48 7.03
C LEU A 135 -19.51 6.04 7.30
N LYS A 136 -20.23 5.59 6.24
CA LYS A 136 -21.58 5.04 6.35
C LYS A 136 -21.63 3.83 7.28
N ASN A 137 -20.63 2.95 7.16
CA ASN A 137 -20.56 1.70 7.93
C ASN A 137 -19.93 1.91 9.32
N ARG A 138 -19.36 3.10 9.60
CA ARG A 138 -18.59 3.41 10.81
C ARG A 138 -17.47 2.39 11.07
N TYR A 139 -16.85 1.93 10.00
CA TYR A 139 -15.75 0.98 10.02
C TYR A 139 -14.82 1.20 8.81
N GLY A 140 -13.53 1.17 9.07
CA GLY A 140 -12.52 1.22 8.00
C GLY A 140 -11.11 1.06 8.54
N ARG A 141 -10.26 0.45 7.71
CA ARG A 141 -8.80 0.35 7.91
C ARG A 141 -8.11 0.81 6.63
N ILE A 142 -7.36 1.90 6.73
CA ILE A 142 -6.57 2.43 5.60
C ILE A 142 -5.10 2.29 5.95
N VAL A 143 -4.33 1.62 5.10
CA VAL A 143 -2.90 1.45 5.26
C VAL A 143 -2.17 1.99 4.04
N ASN A 144 -1.37 3.03 4.23
CA ASN A 144 -0.63 3.67 3.16
C ASN A 144 0.84 3.20 3.14
N ILE A 145 1.34 2.80 1.98
CA ILE A 145 2.75 2.43 1.83
C ILE A 145 3.57 3.69 1.53
N ALA A 146 4.20 4.21 2.58
CA ALA A 146 5.19 5.26 2.46
C ALA A 146 6.57 4.65 2.10
N SER A 147 7.64 5.13 2.69
CA SER A 147 9.01 4.62 2.52
C SER A 147 9.92 5.22 3.59
N ILE A 148 11.01 4.54 3.90
CA ILE A 148 12.12 5.12 4.64
C ILE A 148 12.64 6.40 3.98
N ALA A 149 12.57 6.48 2.63
CA ALA A 149 12.94 7.68 1.89
C ALA A 149 12.07 8.90 2.23
N GLY A 150 10.84 8.69 2.71
CA GLY A 150 9.97 9.77 3.21
C GLY A 150 10.36 10.30 4.59
N LYS A 151 11.16 9.55 5.35
CA LYS A 151 11.73 9.98 6.64
C LYS A 151 13.10 10.64 6.46
N GLU A 152 13.99 10.00 5.70
CA GLU A 152 15.40 10.39 5.61
C GLU A 152 15.70 11.31 4.43
N GLY A 153 14.93 11.20 3.32
CA GLY A 153 15.31 11.74 2.03
C GLY A 153 16.45 10.93 1.38
N ASN A 154 16.28 10.51 0.13
CA ASN A 154 17.33 9.82 -0.61
C ASN A 154 17.87 10.73 -1.71
N PRO A 155 19.20 10.97 -1.77
CA PRO A 155 19.83 11.64 -2.90
C PRO A 155 19.40 10.99 -4.23
N ASN A 156 19.23 11.80 -5.27
CA ASN A 156 18.80 11.40 -6.61
C ASN A 156 17.35 10.86 -6.72
N LEU A 157 16.62 10.76 -5.61
CA LEU A 157 15.21 10.31 -5.54
C LEU A 157 14.33 11.39 -4.92
N THR A 158 14.57 12.66 -5.24
CA THR A 158 13.87 13.80 -4.61
C THR A 158 12.36 13.75 -4.79
N PRO A 159 11.79 13.52 -6.01
CA PRO A 159 10.34 13.42 -6.17
C PRO A 159 9.73 12.28 -5.36
N TYR A 160 10.39 11.12 -5.37
CA TYR A 160 9.97 9.95 -4.58
C TYR A 160 9.97 10.26 -3.08
N SER A 161 11.07 10.79 -2.56
CA SER A 161 11.22 11.11 -1.14
C SER A 161 10.17 12.12 -0.68
N ALA A 162 9.97 13.19 -1.46
CA ALA A 162 8.96 14.22 -1.20
C ALA A 162 7.55 13.63 -1.15
N THR A 163 7.17 12.80 -2.13
CA THR A 163 5.84 12.19 -2.18
C THR A 163 5.63 11.21 -1.02
N LYS A 164 6.64 10.43 -0.64
CA LYS A 164 6.53 9.49 0.48
C LYS A 164 6.48 10.21 1.84
N ALA A 165 7.14 11.35 2.00
CA ALA A 165 6.98 12.23 3.16
C ALA A 165 5.57 12.84 3.22
N ALA A 166 5.03 13.27 2.08
CA ALA A 166 3.67 13.79 1.99
C ALA A 166 2.62 12.72 2.35
N VAL A 167 2.80 11.46 1.94
CA VAL A 167 1.92 10.34 2.33
C VAL A 167 1.93 10.11 3.85
N ILE A 168 3.08 10.23 4.52
CA ILE A 168 3.15 10.16 5.99
C ILE A 168 2.31 11.28 6.63
N CYS A 169 2.42 12.51 6.13
CA CYS A 169 1.67 13.64 6.64
C CYS A 169 0.16 13.51 6.35
N LEU A 170 -0.22 13.10 5.12
CA LEU A 170 -1.61 12.82 4.73
C LEU A 170 -2.24 11.78 5.65
N THR A 171 -1.51 10.70 5.95
CA THR A 171 -1.96 9.66 6.89
C THR A 171 -2.31 10.24 8.25
N LYS A 172 -1.42 11.08 8.81
CA LYS A 172 -1.63 11.70 10.14
C LYS A 172 -2.82 12.66 10.15
N ALA A 173 -3.01 13.42 9.07
CA ALA A 173 -4.12 14.36 8.96
C ALA A 173 -5.45 13.60 8.86
N LEU A 174 -5.56 12.67 7.89
CA LEU A 174 -6.77 11.90 7.67
C LEU A 174 -7.15 11.05 8.90
N ALA A 175 -6.16 10.46 9.57
CA ALA A 175 -6.41 9.70 10.80
C ALA A 175 -7.15 10.52 11.86
N LYS A 176 -6.78 11.79 12.05
CA LYS A 176 -7.43 12.69 13.01
C LYS A 176 -8.85 13.09 12.58
N GLU A 177 -9.08 13.22 11.28
CA GLU A 177 -10.39 13.59 10.74
C GLU A 177 -11.44 12.49 10.96
N VAL A 178 -11.04 11.21 10.90
CA VAL A 178 -11.99 10.08 10.84
C VAL A 178 -11.96 9.13 12.04
N CYS A 179 -11.07 9.35 13.04
CA CYS A 179 -10.88 8.42 14.15
C CYS A 179 -12.16 8.18 14.99
N THR A 180 -12.99 9.21 15.18
CA THR A 180 -14.27 9.11 15.91
C THR A 180 -15.36 8.39 15.10
N GLN A 181 -15.09 8.09 13.83
CA GLN A 181 -16.01 7.40 12.93
C GLN A 181 -15.72 5.88 12.83
N GLY A 182 -14.81 5.35 13.65
CA GLY A 182 -14.42 3.93 13.61
C GLY A 182 -13.45 3.60 12.47
N ILE A 183 -12.84 4.61 11.85
CA ILE A 183 -11.90 4.44 10.74
C ILE A 183 -10.48 4.76 11.24
N TYR A 184 -9.55 3.82 11.05
CA TYR A 184 -8.16 3.98 11.42
C TYR A 184 -7.26 4.02 10.19
N VAL A 185 -6.35 5.00 10.18
CA VAL A 185 -5.47 5.27 9.04
C VAL A 185 -4.03 5.26 9.53
N ASN A 186 -3.22 4.35 9.00
CA ASN A 186 -1.81 4.22 9.36
C ASN A 186 -0.94 4.12 8.10
N CYS A 187 0.36 4.29 8.24
CA CYS A 187 1.30 4.05 7.15
C CYS A 187 2.51 3.24 7.60
N LEU A 188 3.15 2.60 6.61
CA LEU A 188 4.42 1.91 6.79
C LEU A 188 5.54 2.62 6.06
N THR A 189 6.75 2.52 6.62
CA THR A 189 7.99 3.00 5.99
C THR A 189 8.98 1.86 5.76
N PRO A 190 8.75 1.06 4.69
CA PRO A 190 9.69 0.00 4.33
C PRO A 190 11.04 0.58 3.90
N ALA A 191 12.13 -0.14 4.23
CA ALA A 191 13.42 0.02 3.57
C ALA A 191 13.40 -0.73 2.22
N VAL A 192 14.54 -1.29 1.82
CA VAL A 192 14.63 -2.07 0.58
C VAL A 192 13.97 -3.42 0.79
N ILE A 193 12.98 -3.74 -0.03
CA ILE A 193 12.23 -5.01 -0.01
C ILE A 193 12.56 -5.80 -1.27
N GLU A 194 12.77 -7.10 -1.11
CA GLU A 194 13.02 -8.04 -2.20
C GLU A 194 11.80 -8.12 -3.13
N THR A 195 11.89 -7.43 -4.24
CA THR A 195 10.86 -7.40 -5.28
C THR A 195 11.49 -7.68 -6.64
N PRO A 196 10.71 -7.99 -7.70
CA PRO A 196 11.28 -8.20 -9.04
C PRO A 196 12.17 -7.07 -9.54
N ILE A 197 11.99 -5.84 -9.03
CA ILE A 197 12.82 -4.67 -9.38
C ILE A 197 14.27 -4.88 -8.93
N LEU A 198 14.53 -5.52 -7.78
CA LEU A 198 15.90 -5.77 -7.32
C LEU A 198 16.70 -6.68 -8.27
N LYS A 199 16.03 -7.56 -9.03
CA LYS A 199 16.69 -8.42 -10.03
C LYS A 199 17.31 -7.63 -11.18
N GLN A 200 16.95 -6.36 -11.34
CA GLN A 200 17.47 -5.47 -12.37
C GLN A 200 18.69 -4.67 -11.89
N LEU A 201 19.03 -4.77 -10.62
CA LEU A 201 20.15 -4.04 -10.00
C LEU A 201 21.42 -4.90 -10.01
N THR A 202 22.58 -4.22 -10.04
CA THR A 202 23.88 -4.87 -9.86
C THR A 202 24.07 -5.31 -8.41
N GLN A 203 24.92 -6.34 -8.19
CA GLN A 203 25.24 -6.79 -6.84
C GLN A 203 25.81 -5.63 -5.98
N GLN A 204 26.65 -4.77 -6.56
CA GLN A 204 27.21 -3.60 -5.86
C GLN A 204 26.11 -2.64 -5.37
N GLN A 205 25.05 -2.42 -6.15
CA GLN A 205 23.91 -1.58 -5.74
C GLN A 205 23.13 -2.25 -4.59
N ILE A 206 22.92 -3.56 -4.66
CA ILE A 206 22.25 -4.32 -3.60
C ILE A 206 23.07 -4.27 -2.32
N ASP A 207 24.39 -4.48 -2.40
CA ASP A 207 25.30 -4.45 -1.25
C ASP A 207 25.32 -3.06 -0.60
N TYR A 208 25.37 -1.99 -1.41
CA TYR A 208 25.29 -0.62 -0.91
C TYR A 208 23.97 -0.36 -0.17
N MET A 209 22.85 -0.79 -0.73
CA MET A 209 21.55 -0.61 -0.06
C MET A 209 21.43 -1.44 1.22
N THR A 210 21.95 -2.67 1.20
CA THR A 210 21.93 -3.58 2.35
C THR A 210 22.85 -3.08 3.48
N SER A 211 24.00 -2.49 3.17
CA SER A 211 24.93 -1.94 4.18
C SER A 211 24.30 -0.83 5.03
N ARG A 212 23.22 -0.22 4.56
CA ARG A 212 22.47 0.80 5.31
C ARG A 212 21.39 0.22 6.23
N ILE A 213 21.20 -1.08 6.19
CA ILE A 213 20.18 -1.79 7.00
C ILE A 213 20.92 -2.55 8.12
N PRO A 214 20.77 -2.16 9.41
CA PRO A 214 21.48 -2.82 10.52
C PRO A 214 21.26 -4.34 10.61
N MET A 215 20.10 -4.85 10.18
CA MET A 215 19.84 -6.30 10.10
C MET A 215 20.64 -7.01 8.99
N GLY A 216 21.45 -6.29 8.18
CA GLY A 216 22.35 -6.85 7.18
C GLY A 216 21.68 -7.57 6.00
N ARG A 217 20.39 -7.34 5.77
CA ARG A 217 19.65 -7.94 4.65
C ARG A 217 18.51 -7.03 4.17
N VAL A 218 18.04 -7.25 2.95
CA VAL A 218 16.79 -6.70 2.47
C VAL A 218 15.59 -7.36 3.15
N GLY A 219 14.47 -6.62 3.28
CA GLY A 219 13.22 -7.17 3.78
C GLY A 219 12.52 -8.03 2.73
N LYS A 220 11.61 -8.90 3.17
CA LYS A 220 10.77 -9.72 2.28
C LYS A 220 9.39 -9.10 2.13
N PRO A 221 8.72 -9.24 0.97
CA PRO A 221 7.33 -8.83 0.80
C PRO A 221 6.38 -9.40 1.86
N SER A 222 6.62 -10.65 2.29
CA SER A 222 5.84 -11.31 3.35
C SER A 222 5.98 -10.65 4.71
N GLU A 223 7.12 -10.04 5.03
CA GLU A 223 7.33 -9.31 6.28
C GLU A 223 6.52 -8.01 6.28
N VAL A 224 6.50 -7.29 5.14
CA VAL A 224 5.64 -6.11 4.95
C VAL A 224 4.16 -6.49 5.05
N ALA A 225 3.76 -7.56 4.36
CA ALA A 225 2.39 -8.05 4.39
C ALA A 225 1.93 -8.46 5.81
N ALA A 226 2.84 -8.98 6.65
CA ALA A 226 2.52 -9.35 8.03
C ALA A 226 2.14 -8.13 8.88
N LEU A 227 2.89 -7.04 8.77
CA LEU A 227 2.61 -5.82 9.51
C LEU A 227 1.35 -5.11 9.00
N ILE A 228 1.14 -5.10 7.68
CA ILE A 228 -0.08 -4.57 7.08
C ILE A 228 -1.30 -5.36 7.53
N HIS A 229 -1.19 -6.68 7.64
CA HIS A 229 -2.26 -7.53 8.12
C HIS A 229 -2.69 -7.15 9.54
N PHE A 230 -1.75 -6.95 10.47
CA PHE A 230 -2.06 -6.42 11.80
C PHE A 230 -2.80 -5.08 11.72
N LEU A 231 -2.30 -4.11 10.95
CA LEU A 231 -2.89 -2.78 10.82
C LEU A 231 -4.28 -2.80 10.15
N ALA A 232 -4.59 -3.83 9.37
CA ALA A 232 -5.87 -4.04 8.71
C ALA A 232 -6.89 -4.80 9.57
N SER A 233 -6.45 -5.44 10.65
CA SER A 233 -7.30 -6.26 11.52
C SER A 233 -7.98 -5.46 12.63
N ASP A 234 -8.90 -6.09 13.32
CA ASP A 234 -9.59 -5.52 14.49
C ASP A 234 -8.67 -5.45 15.73
N ASP A 235 -7.57 -6.23 15.75
CA ASP A 235 -6.56 -6.14 16.82
C ASP A 235 -5.81 -4.78 16.81
N CYS A 236 -5.77 -4.09 15.67
CA CYS A 236 -5.30 -2.72 15.58
C CYS A 236 -6.41 -1.75 16.01
N SER A 237 -6.68 -1.69 17.31
CA SER A 237 -7.82 -0.95 17.88
C SER A 237 -7.46 0.40 18.52
N PHE A 238 -6.16 0.63 18.80
CA PHE A 238 -5.68 1.88 19.46
C PHE A 238 -4.46 2.50 18.76
N THR A 239 -4.21 2.10 17.50
CA THR A 239 -3.13 2.65 16.67
C THR A 239 -3.75 3.40 15.49
N ASN A 240 -3.59 4.73 15.47
CA ASN A 240 -4.14 5.59 14.44
C ASN A 240 -3.21 6.77 14.15
N GLY A 241 -2.96 7.07 12.88
CA GLY A 241 -2.02 8.11 12.45
C GLY A 241 -0.55 7.71 12.64
N ALA A 242 -0.27 6.44 12.91
CA ALA A 242 1.08 5.94 13.11
C ALA A 242 1.84 5.82 11.79
N CYS A 243 3.13 6.12 11.87
CA CYS A 243 4.11 5.85 10.82
C CYS A 243 4.98 4.69 11.31
N VAL A 244 4.60 3.47 10.96
CA VAL A 244 5.24 2.26 11.49
C VAL A 244 6.45 1.91 10.65
N ASP A 245 7.60 1.79 11.31
CA ASP A 245 8.85 1.44 10.65
C ASP A 245 8.94 -0.07 10.35
N ILE A 246 9.42 -0.39 9.15
CA ILE A 246 9.80 -1.75 8.74
C ILE A 246 11.08 -1.68 7.90
N SER A 247 12.14 -1.17 8.50
CA SER A 247 13.39 -0.85 7.81
C SER A 247 14.59 -1.72 8.25
N GLY A 248 14.37 -2.71 9.13
CA GLY A 248 15.45 -3.52 9.66
C GLY A 248 16.42 -2.72 10.54
N GLY A 249 15.90 -1.70 11.24
CA GLY A 249 16.66 -0.84 12.14
C GLY A 249 17.30 0.38 11.47
N ARG A 250 17.04 0.63 10.18
CA ARG A 250 17.61 1.77 9.45
C ARG A 250 17.07 3.11 9.97
N ALA A 251 15.79 3.20 10.27
CA ALA A 251 15.20 4.35 10.95
C ALA A 251 14.60 3.91 12.28
N THR A 252 14.75 4.74 13.31
CA THR A 252 14.33 4.45 14.69
C THR A 252 13.36 5.49 15.26
N TYR A 253 12.79 6.36 14.41
CA TYR A 253 11.87 7.44 14.81
C TYR A 253 10.63 7.49 13.93
#